data_6a1214ec454086469974f79bf0629bbd
#
_entry.id   6a1214ec454086469974f79bf0629bbd
#
_cell.length_a   1.000
_cell.length_b   1.000
_cell.length_c   1.000
_cell.angle_alpha   90.00
_cell.angle_beta   90.00
_cell.angle_gamma   90.00
#
_symmetry.space_group_name_H-M   'P 1'
#
loop_
_entity.id
_entity.type
_entity.pdbx_description
1 polymer ?
#
loop_
_entity_poly.entity_id
_entity_poly.type
_entity_poly.pdbx_seq_one_letter_code
_entity_poly.pdbx_strand_id
1 'polypeptide(L)'
;MPSARRHSVFHPLRVASVERLTDDAVAITFDVPPELRDQFRFQAGQHVSIRSPVVGDDVRRNYSICAPATSGRLRIGVKRIPDGVFSSYVAERLRPGDVLDIMTPTGSFSTALHPGQRKRYGAIAAGSGITPVLSILSTALEVEPGSSAVLVYVNRTTLNIMFLEDLEDLKNRYPDRFQLIHVLDEEPLDVEILSGRLDADRLGRILDHLVLPDDVDEWFLCGPLPMTDVARAVLLAYGADDQHIHRELFFVGPPPAAGSRTPAAPPAEPQTGAEVTVILDGRSQTFVLPEDGASILNATLRYRADAPFACQNGVCGTCRAKVVEGKVRMDANYALEPADVAAGYALACQSHPAADRVVLDFDQ
;
A
#
# COMPACT_ATOMS: atom_id res chain seq x y z
N MET A 1 23.33 -2.35 18.64
CA MET A 1 23.44 -1.46 17.46
C MET A 1 22.28 -1.79 16.55
N PRO A 2 21.38 -0.85 16.19
CA PRO A 2 20.36 -1.14 15.19
C PRO A 2 21.06 -1.45 13.87
N SER A 3 20.75 -2.62 13.30
CA SER A 3 21.22 -3.04 11.98
C SER A 3 20.78 -1.98 10.97
N ALA A 4 21.72 -1.38 10.25
CA ALA A 4 21.41 -0.49 9.14
C ALA A 4 20.44 -1.21 8.20
N ARG A 5 19.25 -0.65 8.02
CA ARG A 5 18.24 -1.20 7.10
C ARG A 5 18.85 -1.15 5.71
N ARG A 6 19.20 -2.31 5.15
CA ARG A 6 19.59 -2.40 3.74
C ARG A 6 18.33 -2.16 2.91
N HIS A 7 18.20 -0.95 2.39
CA HIS A 7 17.09 -0.59 1.52
C HIS A 7 17.21 -1.31 0.18
N SER A 8 16.08 -1.79 -0.34
CA SER A 8 15.90 -2.21 -1.74
C SER A 8 16.56 -3.52 -2.18
N VAL A 9 16.86 -4.45 -1.28
CA VAL A 9 17.32 -5.77 -1.70
C VAL A 9 16.12 -6.62 -2.13
N PHE A 10 16.11 -7.03 -3.40
CA PHE A 10 15.18 -8.04 -3.89
C PHE A 10 15.72 -9.44 -3.57
N HIS A 11 14.86 -10.26 -3.00
CA HIS A 11 15.14 -11.65 -2.70
C HIS A 11 14.33 -12.56 -3.62
N PRO A 12 14.93 -13.54 -4.28
CA PRO A 12 14.18 -14.52 -5.06
C PRO A 12 13.39 -15.41 -4.09
N LEU A 13 12.06 -15.32 -4.14
CA LEU A 13 11.17 -16.18 -3.36
C LEU A 13 10.38 -17.09 -4.28
N ARG A 14 10.26 -18.36 -3.88
CA ARG A 14 9.47 -19.36 -4.60
C ARG A 14 7.99 -19.16 -4.28
N VAL A 15 7.14 -19.25 -5.28
CA VAL A 15 5.69 -19.32 -5.15
C VAL A 15 5.31 -20.67 -4.56
N ALA A 16 4.74 -20.68 -3.37
CA ALA A 16 4.27 -21.91 -2.70
C ALA A 16 2.90 -22.33 -3.24
N SER A 17 1.97 -21.35 -3.39
CA SER A 17 0.64 -21.60 -3.93
C SER A 17 0.10 -20.39 -4.69
N VAL A 18 -0.79 -20.68 -5.66
CA VAL A 18 -1.62 -19.71 -6.36
C VAL A 18 -3.05 -20.20 -6.21
N GLU A 19 -3.87 -19.44 -5.50
CA GLU A 19 -5.25 -19.77 -5.17
C GLU A 19 -6.19 -18.80 -5.91
N ARG A 20 -7.21 -19.33 -6.59
CA ARG A 20 -8.20 -18.50 -7.27
C ARG A 20 -9.21 -17.97 -6.25
N LEU A 21 -9.36 -16.65 -6.19
CA LEU A 21 -10.32 -15.97 -5.31
C LEU A 21 -11.61 -15.62 -6.06
N THR A 22 -11.47 -15.07 -7.27
CA THR A 22 -12.55 -14.66 -8.16
C THR A 22 -12.13 -14.94 -9.61
N ASP A 23 -12.98 -14.62 -10.58
CA ASP A 23 -12.62 -14.77 -11.99
C ASP A 23 -11.47 -13.86 -12.43
N ASP A 24 -11.26 -12.76 -11.71
CA ASP A 24 -10.23 -11.75 -12.01
C ASP A 24 -9.19 -11.57 -10.89
N ALA A 25 -9.20 -12.42 -9.84
CA ALA A 25 -8.27 -12.28 -8.72
C ALA A 25 -7.73 -13.62 -8.22
N VAL A 26 -6.47 -13.60 -7.77
CA VAL A 26 -5.79 -14.73 -7.13
C VAL A 26 -5.09 -14.31 -5.85
N ALA A 27 -4.91 -15.24 -4.92
CA ALA A 27 -3.99 -15.10 -3.81
C ALA A 27 -2.70 -15.88 -4.11
N ILE A 28 -1.55 -15.30 -3.76
CA ILE A 28 -0.23 -15.90 -3.91
C ILE A 28 0.40 -16.02 -2.54
N THR A 29 0.85 -17.21 -2.19
CA THR A 29 1.66 -17.45 -1.00
C THR A 29 3.10 -17.76 -1.41
N PHE A 30 4.07 -17.20 -0.69
CA PHE A 30 5.48 -17.39 -0.95
C PHE A 30 6.15 -18.26 0.12
N ASP A 31 7.10 -19.08 -0.29
CA ASP A 31 8.02 -19.76 0.61
C ASP A 31 9.12 -18.78 1.02
N VAL A 32 9.12 -18.36 2.27
CA VAL A 32 10.21 -17.54 2.83
C VAL A 32 11.24 -18.47 3.47
N PRO A 33 12.48 -18.54 2.93
CA PRO A 33 13.54 -19.37 3.49
C PRO A 33 13.81 -19.00 4.97
N PRO A 34 14.23 -19.98 5.81
CA PRO A 34 14.46 -19.74 7.23
C PRO A 34 15.41 -18.58 7.52
N GLU A 35 16.45 -18.40 6.72
CA GLU A 35 17.45 -17.34 6.83
C GLU A 35 16.93 -15.94 6.50
N LEU A 36 15.80 -15.84 5.80
CA LEU A 36 15.15 -14.58 5.44
C LEU A 36 13.94 -14.24 6.33
N ARG A 37 13.49 -15.14 7.19
CA ARG A 37 12.27 -14.98 7.99
C ARG A 37 12.27 -13.68 8.79
N ASP A 38 13.38 -13.31 9.41
CA ASP A 38 13.45 -12.07 10.20
C ASP A 38 13.36 -10.82 9.33
N GLN A 39 13.86 -10.87 8.08
CA GLN A 39 13.77 -9.76 7.13
C GLN A 39 12.36 -9.62 6.54
N PHE A 40 11.62 -10.73 6.46
CA PHE A 40 10.24 -10.77 5.95
C PHE A 40 9.18 -10.73 7.06
N ARG A 41 9.57 -10.47 8.31
CA ARG A 41 8.59 -10.09 9.34
C ARG A 41 7.93 -8.78 8.95
N PHE A 42 6.62 -8.70 9.11
CA PHE A 42 5.85 -7.53 8.72
C PHE A 42 4.88 -7.11 9.81
N GLN A 43 4.50 -5.85 9.75
CA GLN A 43 3.35 -5.30 10.48
C GLN A 43 2.10 -5.42 9.61
N ALA A 44 0.96 -5.65 10.22
CA ALA A 44 -0.31 -5.70 9.50
C ALA A 44 -0.55 -4.41 8.72
N GLY A 45 -0.96 -4.55 7.45
CA GLY A 45 -1.14 -3.42 6.51
C GLY A 45 0.08 -3.07 5.66
N GLN A 46 1.25 -3.69 5.92
CA GLN A 46 2.42 -3.51 5.06
C GLN A 46 2.26 -4.22 3.70
N HIS A 47 3.07 -3.80 2.74
CA HIS A 47 3.13 -4.35 1.39
C HIS A 47 4.53 -4.79 1.01
N VAL A 48 4.63 -5.58 -0.05
CA VAL A 48 5.88 -5.94 -0.72
C VAL A 48 5.92 -5.38 -2.13
N SER A 49 7.13 -4.99 -2.58
CA SER A 49 7.37 -4.68 -3.98
C SER A 49 7.84 -5.92 -4.70
N ILE A 50 7.24 -6.23 -5.83
CA ILE A 50 7.55 -7.39 -6.66
C ILE A 50 8.13 -6.94 -7.99
N ARG A 51 9.17 -7.62 -8.43
CA ARG A 51 9.78 -7.50 -9.74
C ARG A 51 9.81 -8.87 -10.41
N SER A 52 9.59 -8.91 -11.71
CA SER A 52 9.73 -10.15 -12.49
C SER A 52 10.35 -9.86 -13.86
N PRO A 53 11.46 -10.47 -14.20
CA PRO A 53 12.08 -10.30 -15.50
C PRO A 53 11.20 -10.81 -16.67
N VAL A 54 10.24 -11.69 -16.38
CA VAL A 54 9.29 -12.22 -17.39
C VAL A 54 8.39 -11.13 -17.97
N VAL A 55 8.13 -10.07 -17.20
CA VAL A 55 7.25 -8.95 -17.62
C VAL A 55 8.02 -7.66 -17.95
N GLY A 56 9.35 -7.70 -17.82
CA GLY A 56 10.26 -6.57 -18.09
C GLY A 56 11.15 -6.24 -16.90
N ASP A 57 12.39 -5.90 -17.18
CA ASP A 57 13.45 -5.78 -16.16
C ASP A 57 13.20 -4.71 -15.08
N ASP A 58 12.40 -3.69 -15.38
CA ASP A 58 12.09 -2.59 -14.48
C ASP A 58 10.62 -2.52 -14.03
N VAL A 59 9.82 -3.53 -14.34
CA VAL A 59 8.41 -3.55 -13.94
C VAL A 59 8.31 -3.95 -12.47
N ARG A 60 8.13 -2.96 -11.59
CA ARG A 60 7.91 -3.15 -10.15
C ARG A 60 6.44 -2.87 -9.81
N ARG A 61 5.85 -3.69 -8.95
CA ARG A 61 4.47 -3.52 -8.47
C ARG A 61 4.39 -3.82 -6.99
N ASN A 62 3.59 -3.02 -6.29
CA ASN A 62 3.32 -3.22 -4.87
C ASN A 62 2.05 -4.02 -4.67
N TYR A 63 2.10 -4.93 -3.71
CA TYR A 63 0.95 -5.70 -3.26
C TYR A 63 0.95 -5.76 -1.74
N SER A 64 -0.17 -5.34 -1.14
CA SER A 64 -0.35 -5.40 0.30
C SER A 64 -0.43 -6.85 0.75
N ILE A 65 0.20 -7.14 1.88
CA ILE A 65 0.14 -8.45 2.52
C ILE A 65 -1.26 -8.61 3.10
N CYS A 66 -1.92 -9.74 2.80
CA CYS A 66 -3.29 -10.00 3.23
C CYS A 66 -3.41 -11.03 4.37
N ALA A 67 -2.31 -11.67 4.74
CA ALA A 67 -2.29 -12.58 5.88
C ALA A 67 -2.17 -11.81 7.21
N PRO A 68 -2.67 -12.35 8.33
CA PRO A 68 -2.39 -11.77 9.65
C PRO A 68 -0.89 -11.82 9.96
N ALA A 69 -0.35 -10.75 10.55
CA ALA A 69 1.08 -10.63 10.85
C ALA A 69 1.56 -11.72 11.83
N THR A 70 0.67 -12.22 12.68
CA THR A 70 0.90 -13.33 13.61
C THR A 70 1.18 -14.67 12.94
N SER A 71 0.70 -14.86 11.68
CA SER A 71 0.83 -16.13 10.96
C SER A 71 2.23 -16.39 10.41
N GLY A 72 3.04 -15.37 10.24
CA GLY A 72 4.34 -15.44 9.56
C GLY A 72 4.26 -15.84 8.08
N ARG A 73 3.07 -15.87 7.48
CA ARG A 73 2.85 -16.23 6.07
C ARG A 73 2.94 -14.99 5.20
N LEU A 74 3.78 -15.04 4.18
CA LEU A 74 3.82 -14.00 3.16
C LEU A 74 2.79 -14.34 2.06
N ARG A 75 1.58 -13.76 2.15
CA ARG A 75 0.46 -13.95 1.21
C ARG A 75 -0.02 -12.60 0.71
N ILE A 76 -0.21 -12.48 -0.59
CA ILE A 76 -0.72 -11.26 -1.24
C ILE A 76 -1.93 -11.59 -2.10
N GLY A 77 -2.79 -10.58 -2.35
CA GLY A 77 -3.89 -10.68 -3.31
C GLY A 77 -3.59 -9.88 -4.58
N VAL A 78 -3.77 -10.47 -5.74
CA VAL A 78 -3.55 -9.82 -7.03
C VAL A 78 -4.84 -9.85 -7.82
N LYS A 79 -5.40 -8.66 -8.09
CA LYS A 79 -6.56 -8.50 -8.97
C LYS A 79 -6.07 -8.11 -10.36
N ARG A 80 -6.58 -8.76 -11.40
CA ARG A 80 -6.29 -8.44 -12.79
C ARG A 80 -6.83 -7.06 -13.13
N ILE A 81 -5.95 -6.23 -13.68
CA ILE A 81 -6.29 -4.91 -14.21
C ILE A 81 -6.29 -5.02 -15.75
N PRO A 82 -7.27 -4.49 -16.47
CA PRO A 82 -7.20 -4.40 -17.93
C PRO A 82 -5.86 -3.78 -18.38
N ASP A 83 -5.20 -4.40 -19.33
CA ASP A 83 -3.88 -4.01 -19.87
C ASP A 83 -2.73 -4.02 -18.83
N GLY A 84 -2.98 -4.55 -17.65
CA GLY A 84 -1.99 -4.68 -16.58
C GLY A 84 -0.99 -5.81 -16.87
N VAL A 85 0.25 -5.48 -17.25
CA VAL A 85 1.26 -6.48 -17.65
C VAL A 85 1.52 -7.52 -16.56
N PHE A 86 1.80 -7.09 -15.33
CA PHE A 86 2.10 -8.02 -14.23
C PHE A 86 0.85 -8.78 -13.76
N SER A 87 -0.28 -8.10 -13.56
CA SER A 87 -1.51 -8.74 -13.10
C SER A 87 -2.08 -9.76 -14.09
N SER A 88 -1.93 -9.52 -15.40
CA SER A 88 -2.28 -10.50 -16.44
C SER A 88 -1.32 -11.70 -16.43
N TYR A 89 0.00 -11.47 -16.30
CA TYR A 89 0.97 -12.54 -16.15
C TYR A 89 0.63 -13.45 -14.95
N VAL A 90 0.32 -12.85 -13.80
CA VAL A 90 -0.06 -13.59 -12.59
C VAL A 90 -1.32 -14.42 -12.82
N ALA A 91 -2.37 -13.84 -13.39
CA ALA A 91 -3.63 -14.53 -13.60
C ALA A 91 -3.54 -15.71 -14.61
N GLU A 92 -2.68 -15.57 -15.62
CA GLU A 92 -2.63 -16.51 -16.76
C GLU A 92 -1.50 -17.54 -16.67
N ARG A 93 -0.34 -17.15 -16.13
CA ARG A 93 0.91 -17.91 -16.29
C ARG A 93 1.59 -18.32 -14.99
N LEU A 94 1.46 -17.54 -13.91
CA LEU A 94 2.15 -17.83 -12.66
C LEU A 94 1.68 -19.17 -12.07
N ARG A 95 2.65 -20.01 -11.66
CA ARG A 95 2.38 -21.34 -11.11
C ARG A 95 3.16 -21.56 -9.81
N PRO A 96 2.70 -22.44 -8.92
CA PRO A 96 3.52 -22.94 -7.81
C PRO A 96 4.87 -23.46 -8.31
N GLY A 97 5.94 -23.05 -7.65
CA GLY A 97 7.33 -23.37 -8.03
C GLY A 97 8.04 -22.26 -8.80
N ASP A 98 7.32 -21.32 -9.42
CA ASP A 98 7.92 -20.13 -10.04
C ASP A 98 8.63 -19.26 -9.00
N VAL A 99 9.61 -18.47 -9.45
CA VAL A 99 10.38 -17.57 -8.59
C VAL A 99 10.13 -16.12 -8.99
N LEU A 100 9.83 -15.29 -8.01
CA LEU A 100 9.69 -13.84 -8.18
C LEU A 100 10.68 -13.12 -7.27
N ASP A 101 11.19 -11.99 -7.71
CA ASP A 101 12.03 -11.10 -6.90
C ASP A 101 11.14 -10.22 -6.02
N ILE A 102 11.30 -10.31 -4.70
CA ILE A 102 10.45 -9.63 -3.72
C ILE A 102 11.32 -8.81 -2.76
N MET A 103 10.97 -7.53 -2.59
CA MET A 103 11.55 -6.69 -1.55
C MET A 103 10.95 -7.02 -0.18
N THR A 104 11.73 -6.76 0.87
CA THR A 104 11.25 -6.86 2.25
C THR A 104 10.03 -5.96 2.47
N PRO A 105 9.11 -6.35 3.39
CA PRO A 105 7.90 -5.59 3.68
C PRO A 105 8.17 -4.14 4.08
N THR A 106 7.38 -3.22 3.54
CA THR A 106 7.40 -1.79 3.85
C THR A 106 5.97 -1.23 3.89
N GLY A 107 5.80 0.01 4.34
CA GLY A 107 4.52 0.71 4.38
C GLY A 107 4.15 1.19 5.78
N SER A 108 3.31 2.22 5.84
CA SER A 108 2.87 2.90 7.07
C SER A 108 1.35 2.76 7.32
N PHE A 109 0.61 2.07 6.45
CA PHE A 109 -0.82 1.83 6.63
C PHE A 109 -1.07 0.79 7.72
N SER A 110 -0.83 1.18 8.98
CA SER A 110 -0.85 0.28 10.13
C SER A 110 -1.14 1.05 11.42
N THR A 111 -1.50 0.33 12.47
CA THR A 111 -1.58 0.86 13.84
C THR A 111 -0.81 -0.05 14.80
N ALA A 112 -0.42 0.50 15.94
CA ALA A 112 0.23 -0.27 17.00
C ALA A 112 -0.78 -1.17 17.72
N LEU A 113 -0.54 -2.47 17.73
CA LEU A 113 -1.40 -3.47 18.36
C LEU A 113 -0.78 -3.99 19.65
N HIS A 114 -1.58 -4.07 20.74
CA HIS A 114 -1.15 -4.56 22.04
C HIS A 114 -2.22 -5.42 22.72
N PRO A 115 -1.87 -6.54 23.36
CA PRO A 115 -2.85 -7.46 23.97
C PRO A 115 -3.76 -6.83 25.03
N GLY A 116 -3.34 -5.73 25.64
CA GLY A 116 -4.12 -5.00 26.65
C GLY A 116 -5.08 -3.94 26.10
N GLN A 117 -5.04 -3.66 24.81
CA GLN A 117 -5.94 -2.67 24.19
C GLN A 117 -7.36 -3.19 24.08
N ARG A 118 -8.30 -2.24 24.06
CA ARG A 118 -9.74 -2.46 23.90
C ARG A 118 -10.25 -1.40 22.95
N LYS A 119 -9.99 -1.59 21.66
CA LYS A 119 -10.38 -0.67 20.59
C LYS A 119 -11.48 -1.28 19.72
N ARG A 120 -12.25 -0.41 19.10
CA ARG A 120 -13.11 -0.76 17.99
C ARG A 120 -12.50 -0.21 16.70
N TYR A 121 -12.14 -1.11 15.80
CA TYR A 121 -11.56 -0.79 14.50
C TYR A 121 -12.65 -0.73 13.44
N GLY A 122 -12.72 0.38 12.70
CA GLY A 122 -13.58 0.53 11.53
C GLY A 122 -12.77 0.41 10.25
N ALA A 123 -13.33 -0.24 9.24
CA ALA A 123 -12.72 -0.26 7.92
C ALA A 123 -13.75 -0.11 6.80
N ILE A 124 -13.37 0.62 5.74
CA ILE A 124 -14.14 0.74 4.49
C ILE A 124 -13.20 0.36 3.35
N ALA A 125 -13.47 -0.78 2.72
CA ALA A 125 -12.65 -1.32 1.65
C ALA A 125 -13.45 -1.49 0.36
N ALA A 126 -12.80 -1.37 -0.81
CA ALA A 126 -13.42 -1.72 -2.08
C ALA A 126 -12.50 -2.60 -2.93
N GLY A 127 -13.05 -3.69 -3.46
CA GLY A 127 -12.34 -4.62 -4.34
C GLY A 127 -11.02 -5.11 -3.73
N SER A 128 -9.91 -4.88 -4.43
CA SER A 128 -8.57 -5.28 -3.95
C SER A 128 -8.07 -4.50 -2.72
N GLY A 129 -8.71 -3.38 -2.36
CA GLY A 129 -8.42 -2.66 -1.11
C GLY A 129 -8.65 -3.47 0.16
N ILE A 130 -9.30 -4.63 0.04
CA ILE A 130 -9.44 -5.59 1.14
C ILE A 130 -8.10 -6.16 1.63
N THR A 131 -7.06 -6.21 0.79
CA THR A 131 -5.81 -6.91 1.13
C THR A 131 -5.14 -6.39 2.41
N PRO A 132 -4.82 -5.10 2.56
CA PRO A 132 -4.23 -4.59 3.79
C PRO A 132 -5.23 -4.60 4.95
N VAL A 133 -6.50 -4.34 4.67
CA VAL A 133 -7.57 -4.30 5.68
C VAL A 133 -7.76 -5.68 6.32
N LEU A 134 -7.80 -6.74 5.52
CA LEU A 134 -7.89 -8.11 6.03
C LEU A 134 -6.71 -8.44 6.96
N SER A 135 -5.49 -8.05 6.58
CA SER A 135 -4.31 -8.22 7.43
C SER A 135 -4.43 -7.47 8.75
N ILE A 136 -4.86 -6.20 8.72
CA ILE A 136 -5.00 -5.35 9.91
C ILE A 136 -6.06 -5.93 10.86
N LEU A 137 -7.28 -6.14 10.35
CA LEU A 137 -8.40 -6.57 11.19
C LEU A 137 -8.20 -7.97 11.77
N SER A 138 -7.70 -8.91 10.96
CA SER A 138 -7.41 -10.26 11.46
C SER A 138 -6.30 -10.25 12.53
N THR A 139 -5.24 -9.46 12.32
CA THR A 139 -4.17 -9.35 13.32
C THR A 139 -4.67 -8.68 14.60
N ALA A 140 -5.47 -7.61 14.50
CA ALA A 140 -6.02 -6.92 15.67
C ALA A 140 -6.91 -7.85 16.51
N LEU A 141 -7.80 -8.60 15.86
CA LEU A 141 -8.68 -9.56 16.54
C LEU A 141 -7.91 -10.72 17.20
N GLU A 142 -6.77 -11.12 16.63
CA GLU A 142 -5.89 -12.16 17.20
C GLU A 142 -5.05 -11.64 18.37
N VAL A 143 -4.48 -10.44 18.25
CA VAL A 143 -3.55 -9.86 19.23
C VAL A 143 -4.29 -9.24 20.41
N GLU A 144 -5.47 -8.67 20.17
CA GLU A 144 -6.23 -7.88 21.16
C GLU A 144 -7.57 -8.55 21.51
N PRO A 145 -7.61 -9.40 22.54
CA PRO A 145 -8.85 -10.12 22.91
C PRO A 145 -10.01 -9.21 23.29
N GLY A 146 -9.71 -7.99 23.77
CA GLY A 146 -10.71 -6.99 24.16
C GLY A 146 -11.22 -6.09 23.03
N SER A 147 -10.61 -6.16 21.85
CA SER A 147 -10.96 -5.30 20.71
C SER A 147 -11.98 -5.96 19.78
N SER A 148 -12.68 -5.12 19.03
CA SER A 148 -13.66 -5.52 18.00
C SER A 148 -13.39 -4.80 16.69
N ALA A 149 -14.00 -5.27 15.61
CA ALA A 149 -13.84 -4.67 14.28
C ALA A 149 -15.15 -4.65 13.51
N VAL A 150 -15.32 -3.64 12.66
CA VAL A 150 -16.39 -3.56 11.66
C VAL A 150 -15.78 -3.29 10.30
N LEU A 151 -16.22 -4.02 9.28
CA LEU A 151 -15.80 -3.87 7.90
C LEU A 151 -17.01 -3.60 7.00
N VAL A 152 -17.00 -2.45 6.32
CA VAL A 152 -17.88 -2.15 5.18
C VAL A 152 -17.08 -2.48 3.91
N TYR A 153 -17.50 -3.54 3.21
CA TYR A 153 -16.76 -4.04 2.05
C TYR A 153 -17.57 -3.92 0.77
N VAL A 154 -17.12 -3.04 -0.12
CA VAL A 154 -17.77 -2.66 -1.38
C VAL A 154 -17.24 -3.49 -2.53
N ASN A 155 -18.12 -4.13 -3.29
CA ASN A 155 -17.80 -4.87 -4.50
C ASN A 155 -18.88 -4.65 -5.57
N ARG A 156 -18.63 -5.05 -6.81
CA ARG A 156 -19.64 -4.99 -7.86
C ARG A 156 -20.76 -6.01 -7.62
N THR A 157 -20.38 -7.26 -7.48
CA THR A 157 -21.29 -8.38 -7.22
C THR A 157 -20.67 -9.33 -6.20
N THR A 158 -21.43 -10.28 -5.70
CA THR A 158 -20.96 -11.36 -4.80
C THR A 158 -19.77 -12.13 -5.41
N LEU A 159 -19.81 -12.40 -6.72
CA LEU A 159 -18.74 -13.13 -7.43
C LEU A 159 -17.41 -12.34 -7.52
N ASN A 160 -17.43 -11.05 -7.25
CA ASN A 160 -16.24 -10.20 -7.25
C ASN A 160 -15.62 -10.00 -5.85
N ILE A 161 -16.19 -10.61 -4.81
CA ILE A 161 -15.70 -10.49 -3.43
C ILE A 161 -14.43 -11.31 -3.29
N MET A 162 -13.29 -10.61 -3.21
CA MET A 162 -12.02 -11.25 -2.90
C MET A 162 -11.99 -11.67 -1.42
N PHE A 163 -11.40 -12.83 -1.13
CA PHE A 163 -11.25 -13.35 0.23
C PHE A 163 -12.58 -13.59 0.97
N LEU A 164 -13.65 -13.93 0.24
CA LEU A 164 -14.97 -14.17 0.86
C LEU A 164 -14.88 -15.23 1.95
N GLU A 165 -14.28 -16.39 1.64
CA GLU A 165 -14.10 -17.49 2.61
C GLU A 165 -13.23 -17.08 3.81
N ASP A 166 -12.12 -16.37 3.58
CA ASP A 166 -11.27 -15.85 4.67
C ASP A 166 -12.07 -14.91 5.61
N LEU A 167 -12.95 -14.07 5.05
CA LEU A 167 -13.78 -13.13 5.82
C LEU A 167 -14.90 -13.84 6.58
N GLU A 168 -15.53 -14.85 5.99
CA GLU A 168 -16.52 -15.68 6.64
C GLU A 168 -15.89 -16.50 7.78
N ASP A 169 -14.72 -17.07 7.57
CA ASP A 169 -13.96 -17.77 8.60
C ASP A 169 -13.58 -16.83 9.77
N LEU A 170 -13.18 -15.58 9.44
CA LEU A 170 -12.90 -14.57 10.46
C LEU A 170 -14.16 -14.24 11.26
N LYS A 171 -15.32 -14.07 10.58
CA LYS A 171 -16.61 -13.84 11.22
C LYS A 171 -17.03 -15.01 12.11
N ASN A 172 -16.86 -16.25 11.65
CA ASN A 172 -17.17 -17.45 12.40
C ASN A 172 -16.27 -17.59 13.65
N ARG A 173 -14.99 -17.20 13.54
CA ARG A 173 -14.04 -17.23 14.65
C ARG A 173 -14.32 -16.16 15.72
N TYR A 174 -14.82 -15.00 15.30
CA TYR A 174 -15.07 -13.85 16.19
C TYR A 174 -16.50 -13.31 16.03
N PRO A 175 -17.56 -14.11 16.25
CA PRO A 175 -18.93 -13.73 15.96
C PRO A 175 -19.42 -12.47 16.67
N ASP A 176 -18.94 -12.26 17.91
CA ASP A 176 -19.31 -11.10 18.75
C ASP A 176 -18.36 -9.91 18.61
N ARG A 177 -17.22 -10.08 17.91
CA ARG A 177 -16.18 -9.06 17.80
C ARG A 177 -15.90 -8.59 16.38
N PHE A 178 -16.39 -9.30 15.36
CA PHE A 178 -16.23 -8.92 13.96
C PHE A 178 -17.58 -8.79 13.27
N GLN A 179 -17.87 -7.56 12.82
CA GLN A 179 -19.03 -7.25 11.99
C GLN A 179 -18.60 -7.07 10.54
N LEU A 180 -19.24 -7.79 9.63
CA LEU A 180 -18.99 -7.74 8.20
C LEU A 180 -20.25 -7.25 7.49
N ILE A 181 -20.10 -6.16 6.72
CA ILE A 181 -21.19 -5.52 5.95
C ILE A 181 -20.74 -5.47 4.49
N HIS A 182 -21.41 -6.24 3.63
CA HIS A 182 -21.21 -6.18 2.18
C HIS A 182 -22.12 -5.12 1.54
N VAL A 183 -21.53 -4.29 0.67
CA VAL A 183 -22.26 -3.35 -0.20
C VAL A 183 -21.99 -3.76 -1.64
N LEU A 184 -23.03 -4.00 -2.44
CA LEU A 184 -22.90 -4.46 -3.82
C LEU A 184 -23.42 -3.41 -4.81
N ASP A 185 -22.51 -2.93 -5.69
CA ASP A 185 -22.82 -1.83 -6.61
C ASP A 185 -23.80 -2.25 -7.74
N GLU A 186 -23.64 -3.47 -8.25
CA GLU A 186 -24.30 -3.96 -9.48
C GLU A 186 -25.23 -5.16 -9.21
N GLU A 187 -25.38 -5.56 -7.95
CA GLU A 187 -26.22 -6.67 -7.53
C GLU A 187 -27.24 -6.19 -6.50
N PRO A 188 -28.55 -6.30 -6.77
CA PRO A 188 -29.57 -5.89 -5.81
C PRO A 188 -29.60 -6.84 -4.61
N LEU A 189 -29.66 -6.27 -3.41
CA LEU A 189 -29.88 -6.97 -2.16
C LEU A 189 -31.24 -6.60 -1.57
N ASP A 190 -31.81 -7.45 -0.70
CA ASP A 190 -33.10 -7.19 -0.04
C ASP A 190 -33.06 -5.92 0.83
N VAL A 191 -31.88 -5.55 1.32
CA VAL A 191 -31.65 -4.33 2.11
C VAL A 191 -31.13 -3.23 1.19
N GLU A 192 -31.96 -2.26 0.85
CA GLU A 192 -31.66 -1.19 -0.12
C GLU A 192 -30.37 -0.42 0.18
N ILE A 193 -30.08 -0.13 1.47
CA ILE A 193 -28.86 0.61 1.84
C ILE A 193 -27.57 -0.14 1.52
N LEU A 194 -27.64 -1.45 1.27
CA LEU A 194 -26.51 -2.30 0.92
C LEU A 194 -26.38 -2.52 -0.60
N SER A 195 -27.28 -1.93 -1.41
CA SER A 195 -27.30 -2.06 -2.88
C SER A 195 -26.99 -0.74 -3.56
N GLY A 196 -26.07 -0.76 -4.54
CA GLY A 196 -25.66 0.40 -5.33
C GLY A 196 -24.39 1.06 -4.80
N ARG A 197 -23.91 2.08 -5.54
CA ARG A 197 -22.63 2.75 -5.27
C ARG A 197 -22.59 3.38 -3.87
N LEU A 198 -21.46 3.22 -3.19
CA LEU A 198 -21.23 3.83 -1.90
C LEU A 198 -20.93 5.34 -2.09
N ASP A 199 -21.95 6.18 -1.98
CA ASP A 199 -21.88 7.62 -1.91
C ASP A 199 -22.02 8.13 -0.46
N ALA A 200 -22.03 9.45 -0.29
CA ALA A 200 -22.09 10.07 1.04
C ALA A 200 -23.42 9.76 1.77
N ASP A 201 -24.55 9.78 1.07
CA ASP A 201 -25.87 9.49 1.65
C ASP A 201 -25.95 8.04 2.13
N ARG A 202 -25.57 7.09 1.27
CA ARG A 202 -25.58 5.68 1.59
C ARG A 202 -24.64 5.35 2.75
N LEU A 203 -23.43 5.91 2.73
CA LEU A 203 -22.48 5.70 3.82
C LEU A 203 -23.03 6.28 5.12
N GLY A 204 -23.61 7.49 5.10
CA GLY A 204 -24.27 8.09 6.28
C GLY A 204 -25.33 7.16 6.86
N ARG A 205 -26.24 6.64 6.02
CA ARG A 205 -27.28 5.69 6.45
C ARG A 205 -26.69 4.38 7.02
N ILE A 206 -25.59 3.87 6.46
CA ILE A 206 -24.89 2.69 7.01
C ILE A 206 -24.30 3.02 8.39
N LEU A 207 -23.69 4.18 8.54
CA LEU A 207 -23.14 4.63 9.84
C LEU A 207 -24.24 4.80 10.89
N ASP A 208 -25.35 5.43 10.55
CA ASP A 208 -26.47 5.67 11.48
C ASP A 208 -27.13 4.39 11.98
N HIS A 209 -27.23 3.37 11.12
CA HIS A 209 -28.07 2.21 11.43
C HIS A 209 -27.29 0.92 11.72
N LEU A 210 -26.05 0.82 11.23
CA LEU A 210 -25.31 -0.46 11.29
C LEU A 210 -23.97 -0.36 12.01
N VAL A 211 -23.29 0.79 11.99
CA VAL A 211 -21.90 0.88 12.47
C VAL A 211 -21.76 1.62 13.79
N LEU A 212 -22.52 2.69 14.05
CA LEU A 212 -22.39 3.59 15.21
C LEU A 212 -20.95 4.14 15.32
N PRO A 213 -20.60 5.15 14.51
CA PRO A 213 -19.22 5.58 14.31
C PRO A 213 -18.56 6.19 15.55
N ASP A 214 -19.31 6.71 16.50
CA ASP A 214 -18.81 7.29 17.76
C ASP A 214 -18.02 6.30 18.63
N ASP A 215 -18.25 5.00 18.42
CA ASP A 215 -17.57 3.93 19.14
C ASP A 215 -16.30 3.45 18.45
N VAL A 216 -15.93 4.00 17.27
CA VAL A 216 -14.78 3.53 16.48
C VAL A 216 -13.56 4.38 16.78
N ASP A 217 -12.50 3.75 17.29
CA ASP A 217 -11.25 4.41 17.68
C ASP A 217 -10.32 4.69 16.49
N GLU A 218 -10.32 3.83 15.49
CA GLU A 218 -9.43 3.92 14.33
C GLU A 218 -10.13 3.46 13.05
N TRP A 219 -9.99 4.23 11.98
CA TRP A 219 -10.56 3.93 10.67
C TRP A 219 -9.50 3.62 9.62
N PHE A 220 -9.73 2.58 8.82
CA PHE A 220 -8.87 2.18 7.71
C PHE A 220 -9.62 2.23 6.39
N LEU A 221 -9.20 3.12 5.48
CA LEU A 221 -9.85 3.34 4.18
C LEU A 221 -8.93 2.84 3.06
N CYS A 222 -9.38 1.85 2.27
CA CYS A 222 -8.60 1.37 1.12
C CYS A 222 -9.50 1.02 -0.07
N GLY A 223 -9.26 1.68 -1.20
CA GLY A 223 -10.03 1.51 -2.43
C GLY A 223 -9.81 2.65 -3.44
N PRO A 224 -10.71 2.83 -4.42
CA PRO A 224 -10.63 3.92 -5.37
C PRO A 224 -10.64 5.30 -4.69
N LEU A 225 -9.81 6.23 -5.20
CA LEU A 225 -9.67 7.58 -4.63
C LEU A 225 -11.02 8.28 -4.39
N PRO A 226 -11.99 8.31 -5.33
CA PRO A 226 -13.26 8.98 -5.08
C PRO A 226 -14.05 8.37 -3.90
N MET A 227 -13.98 7.05 -3.70
CA MET A 227 -14.66 6.39 -2.58
C MET A 227 -13.97 6.74 -1.24
N THR A 228 -12.64 6.69 -1.19
CA THR A 228 -11.90 7.03 0.05
C THR A 228 -12.04 8.50 0.41
N ASP A 229 -12.15 9.40 -0.56
CA ASP A 229 -12.41 10.83 -0.32
C ASP A 229 -13.82 11.05 0.26
N VAL A 230 -14.83 10.40 -0.31
CA VAL A 230 -16.21 10.43 0.23
C VAL A 230 -16.24 9.84 1.63
N ALA A 231 -15.64 8.68 1.83
CA ALA A 231 -15.62 8.02 3.14
C ALA A 231 -14.96 8.90 4.21
N ARG A 232 -13.78 9.47 3.93
CA ARG A 232 -13.12 10.39 4.85
C ARG A 232 -13.97 11.62 5.18
N ALA A 233 -14.56 12.26 4.16
CA ALA A 233 -15.40 13.43 4.37
C ALA A 233 -16.62 13.14 5.25
N VAL A 234 -17.28 12.00 5.04
CA VAL A 234 -18.41 11.56 5.85
C VAL A 234 -17.97 11.25 7.28
N LEU A 235 -16.89 10.49 7.49
CA LEU A 235 -16.38 10.16 8.83
C LEU A 235 -16.04 11.43 9.63
N LEU A 236 -15.39 12.42 9.01
CA LEU A 236 -15.10 13.71 9.63
C LEU A 236 -16.38 14.47 10.01
N ALA A 237 -17.41 14.43 9.16
CA ALA A 237 -18.71 15.03 9.45
C ALA A 237 -19.44 14.34 10.62
N TYR A 238 -19.17 13.06 10.85
CA TYR A 238 -19.64 12.28 12.00
C TYR A 238 -18.72 12.39 13.24
N GLY A 239 -17.71 13.28 13.21
CA GLY A 239 -16.87 13.59 14.38
C GLY A 239 -15.63 12.70 14.55
N ALA A 240 -15.31 11.82 13.61
CA ALA A 240 -14.07 11.07 13.65
C ALA A 240 -12.86 12.02 13.60
N ASP A 241 -11.82 11.74 14.40
CA ASP A 241 -10.58 12.50 14.36
C ASP A 241 -9.77 12.11 13.11
N ASP A 242 -9.35 13.12 12.34
CA ASP A 242 -8.56 12.91 11.12
C ASP A 242 -7.26 12.17 11.36
N GLN A 243 -6.66 12.30 12.54
CA GLN A 243 -5.45 11.57 12.93
C GLN A 243 -5.67 10.06 13.12
N HIS A 244 -6.92 9.65 13.29
CA HIS A 244 -7.33 8.25 13.43
C HIS A 244 -7.98 7.69 12.17
N ILE A 245 -7.93 8.44 11.04
CA ILE A 245 -8.39 7.98 9.72
C ILE A 245 -7.19 7.68 8.84
N HIS A 246 -6.81 6.41 8.76
CA HIS A 246 -5.72 5.94 7.91
C HIS A 246 -6.23 5.65 6.50
N ARG A 247 -5.44 6.00 5.49
CA ARG A 247 -5.81 5.81 4.08
C ARG A 247 -4.68 5.22 3.26
N GLU A 248 -4.97 4.15 2.50
CA GLU A 248 -4.06 3.60 1.49
C GLU A 248 -4.72 3.61 0.11
N LEU A 249 -3.99 4.06 -0.91
CA LEU A 249 -4.41 4.10 -2.30
C LEU A 249 -3.53 3.19 -3.16
N PHE A 250 -4.13 2.43 -4.08
CA PHE A 250 -3.37 1.58 -4.99
C PHE A 250 -3.12 2.22 -6.34
N PHE A 251 -4.00 3.13 -6.75
CA PHE A 251 -3.96 3.75 -8.06
C PHE A 251 -4.59 5.14 -8.06
N VAL A 252 -3.90 6.11 -8.63
CA VAL A 252 -4.35 7.51 -8.71
C VAL A 252 -4.16 8.04 -10.14
N GLY A 253 -4.63 7.31 -11.16
CA GLY A 253 -4.50 7.71 -12.56
C GLY A 253 -3.63 6.75 -13.39
N PRO A 254 -3.52 6.94 -14.72
CA PRO A 254 -2.68 6.10 -15.56
C PRO A 254 -1.23 6.17 -15.05
N PRO A 255 -0.53 5.01 -14.98
CA PRO A 255 0.89 5.02 -14.64
C PRO A 255 1.60 5.95 -15.62
N PRO A 256 2.62 6.72 -15.18
CA PRO A 256 3.43 7.49 -16.09
C PRO A 256 3.89 6.53 -17.19
N ALA A 257 3.73 6.96 -18.45
CA ALA A 257 4.16 6.17 -19.59
C ALA A 257 5.57 5.67 -19.30
N ALA A 258 5.76 4.35 -19.33
CA ALA A 258 7.07 3.75 -19.15
C ALA A 258 7.95 4.34 -20.25
N GLY A 259 8.61 5.44 -19.95
CA GLY A 259 9.64 5.98 -20.81
C GLY A 259 10.62 4.84 -21.02
N SER A 260 10.77 4.39 -22.25
CA SER A 260 11.73 3.38 -22.63
C SER A 260 13.09 3.80 -22.04
N ARG A 261 13.48 3.16 -20.93
CA ARG A 261 14.82 3.31 -20.42
C ARG A 261 15.75 2.55 -21.35
N THR A 262 16.10 3.19 -22.45
CA THR A 262 17.38 2.88 -23.07
C THR A 262 18.43 3.35 -22.05
N PRO A 263 19.43 2.54 -21.72
CA PRO A 263 20.61 3.03 -21.02
C PRO A 263 21.31 4.03 -21.96
N ALA A 264 20.81 5.25 -22.01
CA ALA A 264 21.50 6.35 -22.65
C ALA A 264 22.70 6.66 -21.78
N ALA A 265 23.87 6.86 -22.40
CA ALA A 265 25.00 7.48 -21.76
C ALA A 265 24.50 8.68 -20.92
N PRO A 266 25.04 8.88 -19.69
CA PRO A 266 24.58 9.96 -18.85
C PRO A 266 24.54 11.23 -19.67
N PRO A 267 23.37 11.88 -19.82
CA PRO A 267 23.32 13.17 -20.51
C PRO A 267 24.25 14.11 -19.75
N ALA A 268 24.95 14.98 -20.48
CA ALA A 268 25.78 16.01 -19.89
C ALA A 268 24.99 16.67 -18.76
N GLU A 269 25.58 16.74 -17.55
CA GLU A 269 24.93 17.34 -16.40
C GLU A 269 24.45 18.74 -16.78
N PRO A 270 23.20 19.10 -16.43
CA PRO A 270 22.72 20.45 -16.67
C PRO A 270 23.67 21.42 -15.96
N GLN A 271 24.11 22.45 -16.65
CA GLN A 271 25.05 23.42 -16.07
C GLN A 271 24.40 24.39 -15.06
N THR A 272 23.05 24.34 -14.95
CA THR A 272 22.27 25.19 -14.04
C THR A 272 21.19 24.35 -13.37
N GLY A 273 21.06 24.50 -12.06
CA GLY A 273 20.08 23.79 -11.23
C GLY A 273 20.55 23.66 -9.80
N ALA A 274 19.74 23.06 -8.95
CA ALA A 274 20.07 22.77 -7.57
C ALA A 274 21.10 21.63 -7.47
N GLU A 275 22.01 21.72 -6.55
CA GLU A 275 22.88 20.62 -6.15
C GLU A 275 22.07 19.65 -5.27
N VAL A 276 21.82 18.44 -5.78
CA VAL A 276 21.09 17.39 -5.06
C VAL A 276 22.05 16.30 -4.65
N THR A 277 22.12 16.04 -3.35
CA THR A 277 22.84 14.89 -2.79
C THR A 277 21.84 13.87 -2.26
N VAL A 278 21.99 12.61 -2.65
CA VAL A 278 21.24 11.49 -2.11
C VAL A 278 22.14 10.56 -1.32
N ILE A 279 21.67 10.11 -0.16
CA ILE A 279 22.35 9.14 0.71
C ILE A 279 21.55 7.85 0.65
N LEU A 280 22.24 6.74 0.34
CA LEU A 280 21.64 5.40 0.29
C LEU A 280 22.70 4.37 0.65
N ASP A 281 22.40 3.50 1.63
CA ASP A 281 23.31 2.50 2.21
C ASP A 281 24.64 3.13 2.67
N GLY A 282 24.55 4.31 3.31
CA GLY A 282 25.70 5.08 3.82
C GLY A 282 26.59 5.68 2.74
N ARG A 283 26.17 5.66 1.46
CA ARG A 283 26.92 6.24 0.34
C ARG A 283 26.19 7.44 -0.23
N SER A 284 26.93 8.53 -0.44
CA SER A 284 26.40 9.76 -1.02
C SER A 284 26.65 9.82 -2.53
N GLN A 285 25.66 10.29 -3.27
CA GLN A 285 25.77 10.62 -4.70
C GLN A 285 25.25 12.05 -4.90
N THR A 286 26.04 12.90 -5.52
CA THR A 286 25.66 14.29 -5.82
C THR A 286 25.54 14.49 -7.32
N PHE A 287 24.52 15.25 -7.74
CA PHE A 287 24.27 15.65 -9.13
C PHE A 287 23.53 17.00 -9.17
N VAL A 288 23.54 17.65 -10.33
CA VAL A 288 22.79 18.90 -10.56
C VAL A 288 21.44 18.58 -11.18
N LEU A 289 20.37 19.16 -10.64
CA LEU A 289 18.99 18.94 -11.09
C LEU A 289 18.25 20.28 -11.23
N PRO A 290 17.75 20.65 -12.44
CA PRO A 290 16.89 21.81 -12.61
C PRO A 290 15.58 21.67 -11.80
N GLU A 291 15.03 22.77 -11.31
CA GLU A 291 13.79 22.79 -10.52
C GLU A 291 12.61 22.17 -11.30
N ASP A 292 12.49 22.49 -12.59
CA ASP A 292 11.45 21.94 -13.48
C ASP A 292 11.91 20.69 -14.25
N GLY A 293 12.97 20.04 -13.79
CA GLY A 293 13.55 18.85 -14.39
C GLY A 293 12.82 17.57 -14.03
N ALA A 294 13.52 16.46 -14.19
CA ALA A 294 13.04 15.15 -13.72
C ALA A 294 12.89 15.15 -12.20
N SER A 295 12.04 14.25 -11.66
CA SER A 295 11.98 14.07 -10.21
C SER A 295 13.33 13.61 -9.64
N ILE A 296 13.57 13.90 -8.34
CA ILE A 296 14.79 13.50 -7.66
C ILE A 296 15.03 11.99 -7.77
N LEU A 297 13.99 11.16 -7.67
CA LEU A 297 14.12 9.71 -7.88
C LEU A 297 14.63 9.40 -9.29
N ASN A 298 14.02 9.98 -10.32
CA ASN A 298 14.41 9.68 -11.70
C ASN A 298 15.85 10.12 -12.02
N ALA A 299 16.30 11.23 -11.44
CA ALA A 299 17.68 11.64 -11.51
C ALA A 299 18.60 10.67 -10.74
N THR A 300 18.21 10.29 -9.52
CA THR A 300 18.96 9.33 -8.69
C THR A 300 19.17 8.00 -9.40
N LEU A 301 18.15 7.46 -10.07
CA LEU A 301 18.21 6.18 -10.75
C LEU A 301 19.20 6.11 -11.91
N ARG A 302 19.70 7.25 -12.40
CA ARG A 302 20.78 7.31 -13.41
C ARG A 302 22.14 6.91 -12.83
N TYR A 303 22.33 7.16 -11.53
CA TYR A 303 23.58 6.92 -10.81
C TYR A 303 23.46 5.75 -9.83
N ARG A 304 22.27 5.55 -9.27
CA ARG A 304 21.95 4.55 -8.24
C ARG A 304 20.70 3.76 -8.67
N ALA A 305 20.92 2.75 -9.51
CA ALA A 305 19.83 1.88 -9.99
C ALA A 305 19.15 1.08 -8.85
N ASP A 306 19.81 1.01 -7.70
CA ASP A 306 19.35 0.37 -6.46
C ASP A 306 18.46 1.27 -5.59
N ALA A 307 18.25 2.54 -5.95
CA ALA A 307 17.35 3.41 -5.20
C ALA A 307 15.94 2.79 -5.05
N PRO A 308 15.31 2.91 -3.85
CA PRO A 308 14.01 2.28 -3.60
C PRO A 308 12.89 2.99 -4.36
N PHE A 309 12.13 2.23 -5.15
CA PHE A 309 10.91 2.72 -5.79
C PHE A 309 10.00 1.58 -6.24
N ALA A 310 8.71 1.91 -6.47
CA ALA A 310 7.78 0.99 -7.13
C ALA A 310 6.73 1.74 -7.97
N CYS A 311 5.76 2.46 -7.37
CA CYS A 311 4.62 3.05 -8.08
C CYS A 311 4.98 4.29 -8.92
N GLN A 312 5.93 5.10 -8.49
CA GLN A 312 6.33 6.41 -9.03
C GLN A 312 5.19 7.46 -9.10
N ASN A 313 4.06 7.23 -8.42
CA ASN A 313 2.86 8.09 -8.42
C ASN A 313 2.52 8.66 -7.04
N GLY A 314 3.44 8.58 -6.08
CA GLY A 314 3.22 9.14 -4.74
C GLY A 314 2.28 8.35 -3.84
N VAL A 315 1.92 7.09 -4.18
CA VAL A 315 0.91 6.30 -3.44
C VAL A 315 1.49 5.21 -2.55
N CYS A 316 2.74 4.73 -2.77
CA CYS A 316 3.23 3.53 -2.09
C CYS A 316 4.26 3.79 -0.98
N GLY A 317 4.79 4.98 -0.87
CA GLY A 317 5.80 5.31 0.13
C GLY A 317 7.18 4.63 -0.05
N THR A 318 7.36 3.72 -1.04
CA THR A 318 8.63 2.98 -1.22
C THR A 318 9.83 3.88 -1.45
N CYS A 319 9.64 5.05 -2.09
CA CYS A 319 10.69 6.05 -2.35
C CYS A 319 10.75 7.14 -1.27
N ARG A 320 10.22 6.89 -0.07
CA ARG A 320 10.30 7.81 1.06
C ARG A 320 11.76 8.06 1.42
N ALA A 321 12.13 9.33 1.55
CA ALA A 321 13.45 9.76 2.01
C ALA A 321 13.29 10.97 2.92
N LYS A 322 14.24 11.17 3.83
CA LYS A 322 14.25 12.33 4.72
C LYS A 322 15.03 13.47 4.08
N VAL A 323 14.44 14.65 4.01
CA VAL A 323 15.11 15.88 3.61
C VAL A 323 15.92 16.36 4.82
N VAL A 324 17.24 16.16 4.78
CA VAL A 324 18.16 16.54 5.88
C VAL A 324 18.76 17.93 5.68
N GLU A 325 18.77 18.43 4.44
CA GLU A 325 19.19 19.80 4.11
C GLU A 325 18.35 20.33 2.94
N GLY A 326 18.03 21.61 2.96
CA GLY A 326 17.29 22.29 1.91
C GLY A 326 15.78 22.07 1.97
N LYS A 327 15.11 22.20 0.82
CA LYS A 327 13.67 22.04 0.67
C LYS A 327 13.35 21.34 -0.65
N VAL A 328 12.25 20.57 -0.66
CA VAL A 328 11.69 19.98 -1.86
C VAL A 328 10.22 20.37 -2.02
N ARG A 329 9.75 20.42 -3.27
CA ARG A 329 8.36 20.52 -3.65
C ARG A 329 7.90 19.15 -4.14
N MET A 330 6.82 18.62 -3.60
CA MET A 330 6.19 17.39 -4.09
C MET A 330 5.02 17.72 -5.00
N ASP A 331 4.94 17.08 -6.18
CA ASP A 331 3.83 17.23 -7.10
C ASP A 331 2.56 16.54 -6.57
N ALA A 332 2.73 15.40 -5.91
CA ALA A 332 1.65 14.66 -5.27
C ALA A 332 2.17 13.93 -4.01
N ASN A 333 1.32 13.82 -3.01
CA ASN A 333 1.56 13.03 -1.81
C ASN A 333 0.27 12.34 -1.36
N TYR A 334 0.23 11.02 -1.48
CA TYR A 334 -0.88 10.19 -1.04
C TYR A 334 -0.44 9.15 0.01
N ALA A 335 0.88 8.98 0.21
CA ALA A 335 1.44 7.94 1.05
C ALA A 335 2.01 8.44 2.38
N LEU A 336 2.36 9.74 2.49
CA LEU A 336 2.89 10.29 3.72
C LEU A 336 1.79 11.01 4.49
N GLU A 337 1.69 10.69 5.76
CA GLU A 337 0.84 11.40 6.71
C GLU A 337 1.35 12.83 6.96
N PRO A 338 0.51 13.77 7.42
CA PRO A 338 0.95 15.12 7.77
C PRO A 338 2.11 15.14 8.77
N ALA A 339 2.13 14.18 9.72
CA ALA A 339 3.21 14.02 10.69
C ALA A 339 4.54 13.63 10.04
N ASP A 340 4.54 12.78 9.02
CA ASP A 340 5.73 12.40 8.26
C ASP A 340 6.31 13.61 7.52
N VAL A 341 5.44 14.38 6.85
CA VAL A 341 5.86 15.60 6.15
C VAL A 341 6.42 16.63 7.12
N ALA A 342 5.79 16.82 8.28
CA ALA A 342 6.28 17.70 9.34
C ALA A 342 7.62 17.21 9.93
N ALA A 343 7.86 15.90 9.97
CA ALA A 343 9.12 15.29 10.36
C ALA A 343 10.21 15.39 9.27
N GLY A 344 9.91 15.99 8.11
CA GLY A 344 10.84 16.24 7.01
C GLY A 344 10.95 15.10 5.99
N TYR A 345 10.00 14.17 5.95
CA TYR A 345 9.99 13.14 4.93
C TYR A 345 9.34 13.62 3.62
N ALA A 346 9.84 13.10 2.51
CA ALA A 346 9.34 13.37 1.17
C ALA A 346 9.35 12.10 0.32
N LEU A 347 8.51 12.09 -0.73
CA LEU A 347 8.49 11.03 -1.73
C LEU A 347 9.39 11.43 -2.90
N ALA A 348 10.56 10.82 -3.01
CA ALA A 348 11.56 11.18 -4.02
C ALA A 348 11.05 11.11 -5.46
N CYS A 349 10.05 10.23 -5.74
CA CYS A 349 9.43 10.09 -7.05
C CYS A 349 8.56 11.29 -7.45
N GLN A 350 8.13 12.09 -6.48
CA GLN A 350 7.27 13.27 -6.66
C GLN A 350 8.01 14.56 -6.28
N SER A 351 9.27 14.46 -5.85
CA SER A 351 10.02 15.61 -5.33
C SER A 351 10.89 16.26 -6.38
N HIS A 352 10.87 17.59 -6.36
CA HIS A 352 11.76 18.49 -7.11
C HIS A 352 12.49 19.41 -6.14
N PRO A 353 13.75 19.81 -6.42
CA PRO A 353 14.46 20.73 -5.53
C PRO A 353 13.75 22.08 -5.47
N ALA A 354 13.63 22.66 -4.29
CA ALA A 354 13.07 23.98 -4.03
C ALA A 354 14.06 24.85 -3.23
N ALA A 355 15.36 24.54 -3.33
CA ALA A 355 16.50 25.29 -2.79
C ALA A 355 17.73 24.98 -3.64
N ASP A 356 18.74 25.85 -3.61
CA ASP A 356 19.99 25.69 -4.37
C ASP A 356 20.75 24.41 -4.00
N ARG A 357 20.56 23.93 -2.76
CA ARG A 357 21.13 22.68 -2.27
C ARG A 357 20.10 21.87 -1.52
N VAL A 358 20.04 20.58 -1.84
CA VAL A 358 19.10 19.63 -1.23
C VAL A 358 19.82 18.33 -0.91
N VAL A 359 19.62 17.80 0.29
CA VAL A 359 20.13 16.48 0.69
C VAL A 359 18.98 15.61 1.12
N LEU A 360 18.82 14.45 0.46
CA LEU A 360 17.87 13.42 0.80
C LEU A 360 18.59 12.18 1.34
N ASP A 361 18.10 11.66 2.45
CA ASP A 361 18.61 10.46 3.09
C ASP A 361 17.55 9.36 3.05
N PHE A 362 17.82 8.30 2.29
CA PHE A 362 16.95 7.12 2.19
C PHE A 362 17.15 6.13 3.35
N ASP A 363 18.19 6.31 4.16
CA ASP A 363 18.54 5.40 5.26
C ASP A 363 17.81 5.73 6.58
N GLN A 364 16.99 6.82 6.59
CA GLN A 364 16.23 7.29 7.75
C GLN A 364 14.74 7.01 7.69
#